data_3936faf729ebf4a644560cf281d2ca38
#
_entry.id   3936faf729ebf4a644560cf281d2ca38
#
_cell.length_a   1.000
_cell.length_b   1.000
_cell.length_c   1.000
_cell.angle_alpha   90.00
_cell.angle_beta   90.00
_cell.angle_gamma   90.00
#
_symmetry.space_group_name_H-M   'P 1'
#
loop_
_entity.id
_entity.type
_entity.pdbx_description
1 polymer ?
#
loop_
_entity_poly.entity_id
_entity_poly.type
_entity_poly.pdbx_seq_one_letter_code
_entity_poly.pdbx_strand_id
1 'polypeptide(L)'
;MRATHIAVPVAKPSPAGLSGAGLRTFFRIMDSWHVDEAVRMRLLGASRSTYFRWRSDPEGARLGPDTLERLSYVLGIYKALHILLPNDAAADSWVSRPNTHPLFAGGTPMQRLQGGLVADLFVVRQYLDAERGWN
;
A
#
# COMPACT_ATOMS: atom_id res chain seq x y z
N MET A 1 10.54 28.82 5.70
CA MET A 1 11.04 28.54 5.72
C MET A 1 11.33 28.05 5.63
N ARG A 2 11.27 28.03 5.39
CA ARG A 2 11.71 27.54 5.31
C ARG A 2 12.39 26.96 5.67
N ALA A 3 12.33 26.85 5.65
CA ALA A 3 13.04 26.35 5.83
C ALA A 3 13.49 25.77 6.03
N THR A 4 13.33 25.94 6.03
CA THR A 4 13.74 25.46 6.12
C THR A 4 13.91 24.92 6.14
N HIS A 5 13.68 24.97 6.16
CA HIS A 5 13.88 24.49 6.11
C HIS A 5 14.25 23.89 6.01
N ILE A 6 14.22 24.00 5.87
CA ILE A 6 14.72 23.33 5.58
C ILE A 6 15.26 22.84 5.37
N ALA A 7 15.44 23.03 5.19
CA ALA A 7 15.92 22.51 4.93
C ALA A 7 16.64 21.93 5.09
N VAL A 8 16.70 22.06 5.71
CA VAL A 8 17.55 21.37 5.86
C VAL A 8 17.88 20.57 5.32
N PRO A 9 18.64 20.65 5.16
CA PRO A 9 18.78 19.57 4.35
C PRO A 9 18.92 18.39 5.10
N VAL A 10 17.87 18.08 5.55
CA VAL A 10 17.72 16.73 5.91
C VAL A 10 18.12 15.97 4.71
N ALA A 11 19.11 15.18 4.82
CA ALA A 11 19.49 14.29 3.78
C ALA A 11 18.24 13.52 3.36
N LYS A 12 17.91 13.58 2.09
CA LYS A 12 16.84 12.74 1.58
C LYS A 12 17.23 11.28 1.83
N PRO A 13 16.32 10.44 2.28
CA PRO A 13 16.60 9.01 2.35
C PRO A 13 17.04 8.52 0.98
N SER A 14 18.03 7.66 0.94
CA SER A 14 18.42 7.04 -0.33
C SER A 14 17.26 6.23 -0.89
N PRO A 15 17.18 6.03 -2.20
CA PRO A 15 16.16 5.16 -2.77
C PRO A 15 16.12 3.77 -2.12
N ALA A 16 17.29 3.25 -1.78
CA ALA A 16 17.37 1.95 -1.08
C ALA A 16 16.71 2.02 0.29
N GLY A 17 16.96 3.10 1.04
CA GLY A 17 16.35 3.28 2.36
C GLY A 17 14.85 3.43 2.28
N LEU A 18 14.35 4.16 1.30
CA LEU A 18 12.92 4.29 1.07
C LEU A 18 12.29 2.94 0.72
N SER A 19 12.96 2.15 -0.11
CA SER A 19 12.49 0.82 -0.48
C SER A 19 12.38 -0.08 0.74
N GLY A 20 13.41 -0.11 1.58
CA GLY A 20 13.41 -0.94 2.78
C GLY A 20 12.31 -0.56 3.75
N ALA A 21 12.18 0.73 4.04
CA ALA A 21 11.15 1.23 4.96
C ALA A 21 9.75 0.94 4.41
N GLY A 22 9.55 1.19 3.12
CA GLY A 22 8.27 0.93 2.47
C GLY A 22 7.90 -0.54 2.50
N LEU A 23 8.85 -1.42 2.21
CA LEU A 23 8.59 -2.86 2.24
C LEU A 23 8.27 -3.35 3.64
N ARG A 24 9.00 -2.91 4.66
CA ARG A 24 8.69 -3.29 6.04
C ARG A 24 7.27 -2.88 6.41
N THR A 25 6.88 -1.67 6.03
CA THR A 25 5.51 -1.19 6.28
C THR A 25 4.50 -2.03 5.51
N PHE A 26 4.79 -2.32 4.24
CA PHE A 26 3.93 -3.17 3.42
C PHE A 26 3.69 -4.53 4.07
N PHE A 27 4.75 -5.18 4.55
CA PHE A 27 4.62 -6.50 5.17
C PHE A 27 3.75 -6.44 6.45
N ARG A 28 3.91 -5.38 7.25
CA ARG A 28 3.05 -5.20 8.43
C ARG A 28 1.58 -4.99 8.03
N ILE A 29 1.34 -4.22 6.97
CA ILE A 29 -0.04 -4.02 6.47
C ILE A 29 -0.62 -5.35 6.00
N MET A 30 0.15 -6.12 5.25
CA MET A 30 -0.31 -7.42 4.76
C MET A 30 -0.64 -8.37 5.92
N ASP A 31 0.16 -8.35 6.97
CA ASP A 31 -0.13 -9.13 8.17
C ASP A 31 -1.44 -8.66 8.83
N SER A 32 -1.64 -7.36 8.95
CA SER A 32 -2.87 -6.79 9.52
C SER A 32 -4.12 -7.14 8.70
N TRP A 33 -3.96 -7.23 7.39
CA TRP A 33 -5.06 -7.57 6.48
C TRP A 33 -5.20 -9.07 6.25
N HIS A 34 -4.31 -9.88 6.83
CA HIS A 34 -4.30 -11.34 6.68
C HIS A 34 -4.19 -11.78 5.21
N VAL A 35 -3.33 -11.11 4.45
CA VAL A 35 -3.14 -11.38 3.03
C VAL A 35 -2.11 -12.49 2.84
N ASP A 36 -2.43 -13.49 2.00
CA ASP A 36 -1.49 -14.57 1.75
C ASP A 36 -0.35 -14.14 0.81
N GLU A 37 0.69 -14.97 0.75
CA GLU A 37 1.90 -14.64 0.00
C GLU A 37 1.64 -14.44 -1.49
N ALA A 38 0.77 -15.25 -2.09
CA ALA A 38 0.50 -15.16 -3.52
C ALA A 38 -0.12 -13.81 -3.88
N VAL A 39 -1.02 -13.31 -3.04
CA VAL A 39 -1.65 -12.02 -3.26
C VAL A 39 -0.65 -10.89 -3.03
N ARG A 40 0.21 -11.01 -2.02
CA ARG A 40 1.26 -10.01 -1.77
C ARG A 40 2.16 -9.82 -2.99
N MET A 41 2.53 -10.93 -3.64
CA MET A 41 3.32 -10.87 -4.88
C MET A 41 2.59 -10.10 -5.96
N ARG A 42 1.29 -10.35 -6.13
CA ARG A 42 0.49 -9.63 -7.13
C ARG A 42 0.40 -8.14 -6.82
N LEU A 43 0.20 -7.79 -5.57
CA LEU A 43 0.12 -6.38 -5.18
C LEU A 43 1.43 -5.63 -5.44
N LEU A 44 2.56 -6.29 -5.21
CA LEU A 44 3.88 -5.71 -5.48
C LEU A 44 4.28 -5.81 -6.96
N GLY A 45 3.61 -6.65 -7.74
CA GLY A 45 4.00 -6.90 -9.11
C GLY A 45 5.34 -7.64 -9.19
N ALA A 46 5.64 -8.48 -8.20
CA ALA A 46 6.93 -9.15 -8.09
C ALA A 46 6.81 -10.64 -8.41
N SER A 47 7.86 -11.20 -9.02
CA SER A 47 7.98 -12.64 -9.18
C SER A 47 8.22 -13.29 -7.81
N ARG A 48 8.00 -14.60 -7.75
CA ARG A 48 8.18 -15.36 -6.50
C ARG A 48 9.58 -15.17 -5.92
N SER A 49 10.61 -15.35 -6.74
CA SER A 49 11.99 -15.25 -6.26
C SER A 49 12.33 -13.86 -5.78
N THR A 50 11.88 -12.83 -6.52
CA THR A 50 12.10 -11.44 -6.13
C THR A 50 11.38 -11.12 -4.83
N TYR A 51 10.12 -11.55 -4.71
CA TYR A 51 9.34 -11.30 -3.50
C TYR A 51 10.02 -11.88 -2.26
N PHE A 52 10.44 -13.14 -2.31
CA PHE A 52 11.06 -13.76 -1.15
C PHE A 52 12.43 -13.21 -0.84
N ARG A 53 13.18 -12.73 -1.85
CA ARG A 53 14.43 -12.01 -1.62
C ARG A 53 14.16 -10.71 -0.84
N TRP A 54 13.15 -9.95 -1.25
CA TRP A 54 12.77 -8.72 -0.54
C TRP A 54 12.23 -9.01 0.85
N ARG A 55 11.51 -10.11 1.01
CA ARG A 55 10.98 -10.52 2.30
C ARG A 55 12.10 -10.82 3.30
N SER A 56 13.15 -11.47 2.83
CA SER A 56 14.30 -11.84 3.66
C SER A 56 15.20 -10.64 3.96
N ASP A 57 15.34 -9.73 3.02
CA ASP A 57 16.24 -8.58 3.15
C ASP A 57 15.61 -7.33 2.52
N PRO A 58 14.67 -6.70 3.24
CA PRO A 58 14.05 -5.48 2.73
C PRO A 58 15.06 -4.36 2.50
N GLU A 59 16.11 -4.29 3.31
CA GLU A 59 17.10 -3.21 3.24
C GLU A 59 17.92 -3.31 1.97
N GLY A 60 18.11 -4.51 1.43
CA GLY A 60 18.83 -4.71 0.18
C GLY A 60 17.99 -4.53 -1.08
N ALA A 61 16.69 -4.30 -0.92
CA ALA A 61 15.79 -4.22 -2.07
C ALA A 61 16.05 -2.97 -2.91
N ARG A 62 15.94 -3.14 -4.21
CA ARG A 62 15.97 -2.03 -5.17
C ARG A 62 14.66 -2.12 -5.96
N LEU A 63 13.74 -1.22 -5.68
CA LEU A 63 12.41 -1.25 -6.28
C LEU A 63 12.37 -0.33 -7.50
N GLY A 64 11.84 -0.84 -8.60
CA GLY A 64 11.62 -0.03 -9.79
C GLY A 64 10.39 0.85 -9.65
N PRO A 65 10.15 1.74 -10.65
CA PRO A 65 9.04 2.69 -10.57
C PRO A 65 7.67 2.05 -10.42
N ASP A 66 7.42 0.93 -11.09
CA ASP A 66 6.13 0.24 -11.01
C ASP A 66 5.86 -0.25 -9.59
N THR A 67 6.83 -0.93 -8.99
CA THR A 67 6.66 -1.45 -7.62
C THR A 67 6.54 -0.32 -6.61
N LEU A 68 7.30 0.75 -6.78
CA LEU A 68 7.20 1.93 -5.90
C LEU A 68 5.81 2.56 -6.00
N GLU A 69 5.24 2.64 -7.18
CA GLU A 69 3.89 3.16 -7.37
C GLU A 69 2.86 2.28 -6.66
N ARG A 70 2.93 0.96 -6.85
CA ARG A 70 2.04 0.00 -6.18
C ARG A 70 2.14 0.12 -4.67
N LEU A 71 3.36 0.15 -4.17
CA LEU A 71 3.63 0.31 -2.75
C LEU A 71 3.01 1.58 -2.19
N SER A 72 3.17 2.68 -2.91
CA SER A 72 2.59 3.97 -2.54
C SER A 72 1.07 3.89 -2.41
N TYR A 73 0.39 3.21 -3.34
CA TYR A 73 -1.05 3.07 -3.28
C TYR A 73 -1.49 2.23 -2.08
N VAL A 74 -0.81 1.12 -1.80
CA VAL A 74 -1.14 0.27 -0.65
C VAL A 74 -0.97 1.05 0.66
N LEU A 75 0.14 1.74 0.82
CA LEU A 75 0.39 2.54 2.02
C LEU A 75 -0.66 3.65 2.16
N GLY A 76 -1.03 4.27 1.05
CA GLY A 76 -2.06 5.31 1.05
C GLY A 76 -3.44 4.79 1.40
N ILE A 77 -3.80 3.60 0.92
CA ILE A 77 -5.05 2.93 1.27
C ILE A 77 -5.09 2.68 2.79
N TYR A 78 -4.04 2.11 3.33
CA TYR A 78 -3.94 1.84 4.76
C TYR A 78 -4.09 3.12 5.58
N LYS A 79 -3.37 4.16 5.22
CA LYS A 79 -3.44 5.44 5.91
C LYS A 79 -4.85 6.03 5.86
N ALA A 80 -5.49 6.01 4.68
CA ALA A 80 -6.84 6.54 4.53
C ALA A 80 -7.83 5.80 5.42
N LEU A 81 -7.73 4.47 5.49
CA LEU A 81 -8.61 3.66 6.32
C LEU A 81 -8.48 4.01 7.80
N HIS A 82 -7.25 4.23 8.28
CA HIS A 82 -7.02 4.57 9.68
C HIS A 82 -7.40 6.02 10.01
N ILE A 83 -7.59 6.87 9.00
CA ILE A 83 -8.14 8.20 9.19
C ILE A 83 -9.67 8.16 9.18
N LEU A 84 -10.26 7.37 8.26
CA LEU A 84 -11.71 7.36 8.05
C LEU A 84 -12.48 6.56 9.09
N LEU A 85 -11.87 5.49 9.61
CA LEU A 85 -12.58 4.55 10.46
C LEU A 85 -12.19 4.72 11.92
N PRO A 86 -13.12 4.40 12.86
CA PRO A 86 -12.96 4.82 14.26
C PRO A 86 -11.94 4.05 15.07
N ASN A 87 -11.54 2.86 14.61
CA ASN A 87 -10.56 2.06 15.35
C ASN A 87 -9.81 1.13 14.41
N ASP A 88 -8.72 0.55 14.91
CA ASP A 88 -7.85 -0.30 14.10
C ASP A 88 -8.55 -1.54 13.59
N ALA A 89 -9.41 -2.15 14.39
CA ALA A 89 -10.13 -3.36 13.98
C ALA A 89 -11.03 -3.08 12.77
N ALA A 90 -11.75 -1.95 12.77
CA ALA A 90 -12.59 -1.56 11.65
C ALA A 90 -11.74 -1.27 10.41
N ALA A 91 -10.64 -0.54 10.60
CA ALA A 91 -9.74 -0.18 9.51
C ALA A 91 -9.12 -1.42 8.87
N ASP A 92 -8.62 -2.36 9.68
CA ASP A 92 -7.92 -3.54 9.20
C ASP A 92 -8.84 -4.57 8.57
N SER A 93 -10.13 -4.59 8.94
CA SER A 93 -11.09 -5.53 8.36
C SER A 93 -11.82 -5.00 7.14
N TRP A 94 -11.69 -3.71 6.84
CA TRP A 94 -12.46 -3.09 5.75
C TRP A 94 -12.23 -3.77 4.40
N VAL A 95 -10.99 -4.12 4.08
CA VAL A 95 -10.64 -4.72 2.78
C VAL A 95 -11.25 -6.10 2.60
N SER A 96 -11.59 -6.79 3.70
CA SER A 96 -12.13 -8.15 3.65
C SER A 96 -13.64 -8.22 3.75
N ARG A 97 -14.31 -7.09 3.91
CA ARG A 97 -15.78 -7.07 4.04
C ARG A 97 -16.43 -6.70 2.71
N PRO A 98 -17.57 -7.31 2.38
CA PRO A 98 -18.30 -6.91 1.17
C PRO A 98 -18.64 -5.43 1.21
N ASN A 99 -18.57 -4.78 0.07
CA ASN A 99 -18.84 -3.35 -0.07
C ASN A 99 -19.86 -3.15 -1.18
N THR A 100 -20.88 -2.35 -0.90
CA THR A 100 -21.99 -2.15 -1.85
C THR A 100 -21.67 -1.14 -2.95
N HIS A 101 -20.54 -0.42 -2.85
CA HIS A 101 -20.19 0.53 -3.89
C HIS A 101 -19.94 -0.18 -5.21
N PRO A 102 -20.43 0.37 -6.35
CA PRO A 102 -20.28 -0.28 -7.67
C PRO A 102 -18.85 -0.64 -8.04
N LEU A 103 -17.87 0.10 -7.54
CA LEU A 103 -16.46 -0.15 -7.78
C LEU A 103 -16.05 -1.59 -7.43
N PHE A 104 -16.73 -2.19 -6.45
CA PHE A 104 -16.38 -3.52 -5.94
C PHE A 104 -17.26 -4.64 -6.50
N ALA A 105 -18.19 -4.31 -7.38
CA ALA A 105 -19.02 -5.28 -8.11
C ALA A 105 -19.66 -6.35 -7.21
N GLY A 106 -20.11 -5.94 -6.03
CA GLY A 106 -20.75 -6.84 -5.07
C GLY A 106 -19.79 -7.63 -4.19
N GLY A 107 -18.49 -7.48 -4.41
CA GLY A 107 -17.47 -8.20 -3.65
C GLY A 107 -16.79 -7.35 -2.59
N THR A 108 -15.60 -7.78 -2.20
CA THR A 108 -14.78 -7.08 -1.22
C THR A 108 -13.77 -6.18 -1.92
N PRO A 109 -13.28 -5.15 -1.23
CA PRO A 109 -12.17 -4.36 -1.77
C PRO A 109 -10.94 -5.21 -2.09
N MET A 110 -10.64 -6.22 -1.26
CA MET A 110 -9.52 -7.10 -1.52
C MET A 110 -9.66 -7.85 -2.85
N GLN A 111 -10.88 -8.26 -3.21
CA GLN A 111 -11.11 -8.91 -4.50
C GLN A 111 -10.74 -7.99 -5.67
N ARG A 112 -11.00 -6.69 -5.53
CA ARG A 112 -10.58 -5.73 -6.55
C ARG A 112 -9.05 -5.60 -6.58
N LEU A 113 -8.44 -5.47 -5.40
CA LEU A 113 -6.97 -5.33 -5.30
C LEU A 113 -6.24 -6.55 -5.88
N GLN A 114 -6.80 -7.74 -5.70
CA GLN A 114 -6.21 -8.99 -6.18
C GLN A 114 -6.14 -9.07 -7.72
N GLY A 115 -6.84 -8.21 -8.43
CA GLY A 115 -6.71 -8.13 -9.89
C GLY A 115 -5.28 -7.89 -10.33
N GLY A 116 -4.48 -7.27 -9.46
CA GLY A 116 -3.04 -7.17 -9.66
C GLY A 116 -2.58 -6.09 -10.62
N LEU A 117 -3.51 -5.32 -11.17
CA LEU A 117 -3.15 -4.18 -12.02
C LEU A 117 -2.92 -2.94 -11.18
N VAL A 118 -2.01 -2.08 -11.60
CA VAL A 118 -1.80 -0.79 -10.95
C VAL A 118 -3.12 -0.02 -10.87
N ALA A 119 -3.93 -0.10 -11.93
CA ALA A 119 -5.23 0.57 -11.97
C ALA A 119 -6.17 0.10 -10.85
N ASP A 120 -6.11 -1.18 -10.46
CA ASP A 120 -6.94 -1.70 -9.37
C ASP A 120 -6.57 -1.05 -8.04
N LEU A 121 -5.29 -0.85 -7.80
CA LEU A 121 -4.81 -0.18 -6.59
C LEU A 121 -5.16 1.30 -6.62
N PHE A 122 -4.97 1.92 -7.76
CA PHE A 122 -5.25 3.35 -7.93
C PHE A 122 -6.72 3.68 -7.65
N VAL A 123 -7.66 2.90 -8.21
CA VAL A 123 -9.08 3.24 -8.06
C VAL A 123 -9.56 3.06 -6.61
N VAL A 124 -9.03 2.08 -5.89
CA VAL A 124 -9.37 1.91 -4.48
C VAL A 124 -8.81 3.08 -3.65
N ARG A 125 -7.57 3.47 -3.92
CA ARG A 125 -6.95 4.62 -3.27
C ARG A 125 -7.77 5.89 -3.55
N GLN A 126 -8.15 6.10 -4.81
CA GLN A 126 -8.93 7.26 -5.21
C GLN A 126 -10.29 7.29 -4.53
N TYR A 127 -10.97 6.13 -4.43
CA TYR A 127 -12.24 6.03 -3.74
C TYR A 127 -12.11 6.50 -2.28
N LEU A 128 -11.10 6.03 -1.59
CA LEU A 128 -10.89 6.39 -0.19
C LEU A 128 -10.50 7.85 -0.02
N ASP A 129 -9.68 8.38 -0.93
CA ASP A 129 -9.32 9.80 -0.89
C ASP A 129 -10.54 10.68 -1.09
N ALA A 130 -11.47 10.29 -1.97
CA ALA A 130 -12.72 11.02 -2.16
C ALA A 130 -13.58 10.99 -0.88
N GLU A 131 -13.60 9.86 -0.17
CA GLU A 131 -14.32 9.75 1.10
C GLU A 131 -13.71 10.65 2.18
N ARG A 132 -12.42 10.95 2.07
CA ARG A 132 -11.75 11.90 2.98
C ARG A 132 -11.96 13.36 2.55
N GLY A 133 -12.64 13.60 1.42
CA GLY A 133 -12.80 14.93 0.88
C GLY A 133 -11.63 15.40 0.02
N TRP A 134 -10.77 14.50 -0.41
CA TRP A 134 -9.64 14.79 -1.28
C TRP A 134 -10.02 14.46 -2.72
N ASN A 135 -10.33 15.45 -3.51
CA ASN A 135 -10.69 15.26 -4.91
C ASN A 135 -9.64 15.81 -5.85
#